data_3a5bc6f8bcb14c1c496a9b1d4769627b
#
_entry.id   3a5bc6f8bcb14c1c496a9b1d4769627b
#
_cell.length_a   1.000
_cell.length_b   1.000
_cell.length_c   1.000
_cell.angle_alpha   90.00
_cell.angle_beta   90.00
_cell.angle_gamma   90.00
#
_symmetry.space_group_name_H-M   'P 1'
#
loop_
_entity.id
_entity.type
_entity.pdbx_description
1 polymer ?
#
loop_
_entity_poly.entity_id
_entity_poly.type
_entity_poly.pdbx_seq_one_letter_code
_entity_poly.pdbx_strand_id
1 'polypeptide(L)'
;MKVIDDHHAWEAYPDYRFIFNKLELSLRLGYHAGPGGVPVQRTGWYIVRPVYNPYGMGIGAHKKWLDVDWHDDMSNHAHIPPGYFWCEWFTGKHYSIDYKRVDNLWIPLNACEGIHETDDNLIKFNHWRIINPPYFNLPDWVHDIDV
;
A
#
# COMPACT_ATOMS: atom_id res chain seq x y z
N MET A 1 20.60 -7.65 14.70
CA MET A 1 19.98 -6.54 13.96
C MET A 1 18.84 -5.99 14.83
N LYS A 2 18.85 -4.71 15.18
CA LYS A 2 17.75 -4.10 15.94
C LYS A 2 16.65 -3.78 14.93
N VAL A 3 15.49 -4.39 15.10
CA VAL A 3 14.32 -4.02 14.30
C VAL A 3 13.89 -2.63 14.74
N ILE A 4 13.86 -1.69 13.81
CA ILE A 4 13.39 -0.32 14.03
C ILE A 4 11.90 -0.34 13.69
N ASP A 5 11.05 0.11 14.63
CA ASP A 5 9.62 0.27 14.34
C ASP A 5 9.36 1.48 13.44
N ASP A 6 8.16 1.56 12.87
CA ASP A 6 7.79 2.60 11.92
C ASP A 6 7.96 4.03 12.48
N HIS A 7 7.74 4.24 13.78
CA HIS A 7 7.90 5.54 14.41
C HIS A 7 9.36 5.98 14.45
N HIS A 8 10.25 5.08 14.89
CA HIS A 8 11.69 5.35 14.92
C HIS A 8 12.26 5.52 13.49
N ALA A 9 11.76 4.75 12.52
CA ALA A 9 12.18 4.91 11.13
C ALA A 9 11.72 6.27 10.57
N TRP A 10 10.51 6.73 10.89
CA TRP A 10 10.03 8.06 10.52
C TRP A 10 10.90 9.19 11.05
N GLU A 11 11.38 9.07 12.29
CA GLU A 11 12.26 10.07 12.91
C GLU A 11 13.67 10.02 12.34
N ALA A 12 14.23 8.81 12.19
CA ALA A 12 15.62 8.61 11.79
C ALA A 12 15.89 8.94 10.31
N TYR A 13 14.88 8.78 9.44
CA TYR A 13 15.03 8.89 7.98
C TYR A 13 14.06 9.89 7.36
N PRO A 14 14.21 11.20 7.58
CA PRO A 14 13.28 12.23 7.12
C PRO A 14 13.08 12.24 5.59
N ASP A 15 14.11 11.95 4.82
CA ASP A 15 14.07 11.97 3.35
C ASP A 15 13.26 10.81 2.75
N TYR A 16 13.02 9.77 3.55
CA TYR A 16 12.25 8.58 3.13
C TYR A 16 10.85 8.51 3.72
N ARG A 17 10.36 9.57 4.36
CA ARG A 17 9.01 9.62 4.95
C ARG A 17 7.88 9.39 3.95
N PHE A 18 8.13 9.61 2.67
CA PHE A 18 7.18 9.30 1.60
C PHE A 18 6.75 7.82 1.59
N ILE A 19 7.58 6.88 2.09
CA ILE A 19 7.25 5.45 2.20
C ILE A 19 6.03 5.24 3.11
N PHE A 20 5.86 6.08 4.13
CA PHE A 20 4.71 6.05 5.04
C PHE A 20 3.48 6.76 4.47
N ASN A 21 3.66 7.65 3.49
CA ASN A 21 2.58 8.27 2.74
C ASN A 21 2.11 7.32 1.63
N LYS A 22 1.04 6.58 1.92
CA LYS A 22 0.55 5.52 1.02
C LYS A 22 0.01 6.06 -0.31
N LEU A 23 -0.49 7.30 -0.36
CA LEU A 23 -0.87 7.95 -1.61
C LEU A 23 0.38 8.23 -2.46
N GLU A 24 1.37 8.90 -1.89
CA GLU A 24 2.62 9.22 -2.60
C GLU A 24 3.34 7.96 -3.08
N LEU A 25 3.42 6.94 -2.21
CA LEU A 25 4.02 5.66 -2.58
C LEU A 25 3.27 4.99 -3.75
N SER A 26 1.92 5.01 -3.72
CA SER A 26 1.10 4.46 -4.82
C SER A 26 1.37 5.18 -6.14
N LEU A 27 1.46 6.50 -6.12
CA LEU A 27 1.75 7.32 -7.31
C LEU A 27 3.18 7.05 -7.84
N ARG A 28 4.19 6.93 -6.97
CA ARG A 28 5.58 6.57 -7.35
C ARG A 28 5.68 5.19 -7.97
N LEU A 29 4.81 4.26 -7.57
CA LEU A 29 4.70 2.93 -8.15
C LEU A 29 3.90 2.91 -9.47
N GLY A 30 3.41 4.05 -9.92
CA GLY A 30 2.63 4.17 -11.16
C GLY A 30 1.18 3.68 -11.06
N TYR A 31 0.66 3.52 -9.85
CA TYR A 31 -0.72 3.08 -9.64
C TYR A 31 -1.71 4.23 -9.85
N HIS A 32 -2.91 3.89 -10.34
CA HIS A 32 -4.01 4.83 -10.35
C HIS A 32 -4.48 5.09 -8.91
N ALA A 33 -4.17 6.28 -8.41
CA ALA A 33 -4.52 6.70 -7.07
C ALA A 33 -4.77 8.21 -7.03
N GLY A 34 -5.58 8.67 -6.07
CA GLY A 34 -5.83 10.08 -5.86
C GLY A 34 -6.51 10.35 -4.53
N PRO A 35 -6.40 11.59 -4.00
CA PRO A 35 -7.12 12.00 -2.81
C PRO A 35 -8.63 12.11 -3.08
N GLY A 36 -9.43 12.28 -2.02
CA GLY A 36 -10.83 12.71 -2.14
C GLY A 36 -10.95 13.97 -2.97
N GLY A 37 -12.02 14.08 -3.77
CA GLY A 37 -12.24 15.19 -4.68
C GLY A 37 -11.55 15.07 -6.05
N VAL A 38 -10.63 14.14 -6.22
CA VAL A 38 -10.04 13.85 -7.54
C VAL A 38 -10.80 12.68 -8.17
N PRO A 39 -11.39 12.87 -9.38
CA PRO A 39 -12.16 11.82 -10.03
C PRO A 39 -11.29 10.64 -10.47
N VAL A 40 -11.87 9.44 -10.45
CA VAL A 40 -11.24 8.25 -10.99
C VAL A 40 -11.24 8.29 -12.53
N GLN A 41 -10.23 7.66 -13.14
CA GLN A 41 -10.14 7.63 -14.62
C GLN A 41 -10.98 6.52 -15.25
N ARG A 42 -11.41 5.53 -14.47
CA ARG A 42 -12.23 4.40 -14.92
C ARG A 42 -13.23 4.03 -13.83
N THR A 43 -14.43 3.72 -14.23
CA THR A 43 -15.43 3.14 -13.33
C THR A 43 -14.99 1.74 -12.89
N GLY A 44 -15.06 1.49 -11.58
CA GLY A 44 -14.64 0.17 -11.06
C GLY A 44 -14.49 0.11 -9.55
N TRP A 45 -13.90 -1.00 -9.11
CA TRP A 45 -13.57 -1.19 -7.71
C TRP A 45 -12.24 -0.53 -7.36
N TYR A 46 -12.24 0.16 -6.23
CA TYR A 46 -11.09 0.82 -5.63
C TYR A 46 -10.96 0.43 -4.16
N ILE A 47 -9.75 0.54 -3.63
CA ILE A 47 -9.54 0.56 -2.20
C ILE A 47 -9.51 2.01 -1.73
N VAL A 48 -10.31 2.33 -0.72
CA VAL A 48 -10.24 3.60 0.01
C VAL A 48 -9.56 3.31 1.35
N ARG A 49 -8.51 4.07 1.66
CA ARG A 49 -7.68 3.83 2.84
C ARG A 49 -7.03 5.11 3.36
N PRO A 50 -6.60 5.15 4.63
CA PRO A 50 -5.83 6.28 5.16
C PRO A 50 -4.53 6.50 4.39
N VAL A 51 -4.16 7.77 4.20
CA VAL A 51 -2.88 8.17 3.60
C VAL A 51 -1.72 7.69 4.46
N TYR A 52 -1.84 7.81 5.79
CA TYR A 52 -0.87 7.31 6.74
C TYR A 52 -1.44 6.13 7.53
N ASN A 53 -0.72 5.03 7.51
CA ASN A 53 -1.07 3.83 8.28
C ASN A 53 0.21 3.22 8.87
N PRO A 54 0.76 3.79 9.94
CA PRO A 54 2.06 3.41 10.50
C PRO A 54 2.10 1.96 11.01
N TYR A 55 0.96 1.38 11.37
CA TYR A 55 0.93 0.00 11.88
C TYR A 55 0.63 -1.07 10.82
N GLY A 56 0.48 -0.68 9.55
CA GLY A 56 0.29 -1.63 8.46
C GLY A 56 -0.94 -2.54 8.52
N MET A 57 -1.81 -2.36 9.50
CA MET A 57 -2.91 -3.29 9.84
C MET A 57 -4.15 -3.16 8.94
N GLY A 58 -4.10 -2.37 7.88
CA GLY A 58 -5.26 -2.14 7.00
C GLY A 58 -6.45 -1.45 7.71
N ILE A 59 -6.23 -0.84 8.87
CA ILE A 59 -7.27 -0.18 9.65
C ILE A 59 -7.86 0.98 8.84
N GLY A 60 -9.19 1.01 8.72
CA GLY A 60 -9.91 2.03 7.94
C GLY A 60 -9.90 1.80 6.43
N ALA A 61 -9.19 0.78 5.94
CA ALA A 61 -9.25 0.42 4.53
C ALA A 61 -10.54 -0.32 4.20
N HIS A 62 -11.17 0.03 3.08
CA HIS A 62 -12.37 -0.65 2.59
C HIS A 62 -12.46 -0.59 1.07
N LYS A 63 -13.10 -1.61 0.49
CA LYS A 63 -13.39 -1.69 -0.94
C LYS A 63 -14.58 -0.79 -1.28
N LYS A 64 -14.49 -0.03 -2.36
CA LYS A 64 -15.51 0.92 -2.79
C LYS A 64 -15.64 0.92 -4.30
N TRP A 65 -16.88 0.97 -4.80
CA TRP A 65 -17.15 1.20 -6.21
C TRP A 65 -17.15 2.69 -6.48
N LEU A 66 -16.34 3.14 -7.43
CA LEU A 66 -16.28 4.54 -7.87
C LEU A 66 -16.56 4.62 -9.38
N ASP A 67 -17.27 5.67 -9.78
CA ASP A 67 -17.61 5.94 -11.17
C ASP A 67 -16.76 7.10 -11.70
N VAL A 68 -16.50 7.15 -13.00
CA VAL A 68 -15.80 8.28 -13.66
C VAL A 68 -16.53 9.61 -13.47
N ASP A 69 -17.87 9.58 -13.37
CA ASP A 69 -18.70 10.75 -13.09
C ASP A 69 -18.84 11.01 -11.57
N TRP A 70 -18.08 10.28 -10.75
CA TRP A 70 -18.11 10.45 -9.32
C TRP A 70 -17.60 11.84 -8.92
N HIS A 71 -18.44 12.56 -8.18
CA HIS A 71 -18.07 13.80 -7.53
C HIS A 71 -18.05 13.58 -6.02
N ASP A 72 -16.96 14.02 -5.39
CA ASP A 72 -16.81 13.94 -3.94
C ASP A 72 -17.73 14.96 -3.24
N ASP A 73 -19.00 14.61 -3.17
CA ASP A 73 -20.01 15.36 -2.44
C ASP A 73 -20.24 14.73 -1.07
N MET A 74 -20.09 15.51 -0.02
CA MET A 74 -20.31 15.08 1.37
C MET A 74 -21.71 14.49 1.62
N SER A 75 -22.69 14.84 0.78
CA SER A 75 -24.04 14.28 0.82
C SER A 75 -24.14 12.89 0.17
N ASN A 76 -23.10 12.44 -0.54
CA ASN A 76 -23.10 11.22 -1.30
C ASN A 76 -22.37 10.10 -0.54
N HIS A 77 -22.89 8.86 -0.64
CA HIS A 77 -22.20 7.66 -0.15
C HIS A 77 -20.81 7.42 -0.77
N ALA A 78 -20.45 8.19 -1.79
CA ALA A 78 -19.15 8.16 -2.44
C ALA A 78 -18.07 9.00 -1.75
N HIS A 79 -18.42 9.82 -0.75
CA HIS A 79 -17.47 10.69 -0.06
C HIS A 79 -16.24 9.92 0.45
N ILE A 80 -15.06 10.49 0.18
CA ILE A 80 -13.78 10.04 0.73
C ILE A 80 -13.34 11.07 1.78
N PRO A 81 -13.28 10.69 3.06
CA PRO A 81 -13.01 11.64 4.13
C PRO A 81 -11.58 12.21 4.04
N PRO A 82 -11.34 13.41 4.59
CA PRO A 82 -9.99 13.96 4.70
C PRO A 82 -9.01 12.98 5.33
N GLY A 83 -7.79 12.94 4.80
CA GLY A 83 -6.77 11.99 5.24
C GLY A 83 -6.88 10.59 4.64
N TYR A 84 -7.86 10.36 3.77
CA TYR A 84 -8.01 9.16 2.98
C TYR A 84 -7.76 9.42 1.50
N PHE A 85 -7.47 8.35 0.77
CA PHE A 85 -7.30 8.37 -0.69
C PHE A 85 -7.88 7.10 -1.29
N TRP A 86 -8.16 7.13 -2.59
CA TRP A 86 -8.52 5.96 -3.39
C TRP A 86 -7.30 5.47 -4.17
N CYS A 87 -7.21 4.17 -4.34
CA CYS A 87 -6.25 3.52 -5.22
C CYS A 87 -6.95 2.37 -5.95
N GLU A 88 -6.49 2.04 -7.14
CA GLU A 88 -7.05 0.92 -7.89
C GLU A 88 -7.05 -0.37 -7.06
N TRP A 89 -8.07 -1.20 -7.31
CA TRP A 89 -8.22 -2.48 -6.63
C TRP A 89 -7.42 -3.55 -7.35
N PHE A 90 -6.41 -4.07 -6.68
CA PHE A 90 -5.61 -5.18 -7.17
C PHE A 90 -6.25 -6.51 -6.84
N THR A 91 -6.17 -7.45 -7.79
CA THR A 91 -6.53 -8.85 -7.60
C THR A 91 -5.28 -9.72 -7.69
N GLY A 92 -5.31 -10.88 -7.06
CA GLY A 92 -4.21 -11.83 -7.10
C GLY A 92 -3.63 -12.13 -5.72
N LYS A 93 -2.46 -12.73 -5.72
CA LYS A 93 -1.79 -13.12 -4.48
C LYS A 93 -1.13 -11.91 -3.82
N HIS A 94 -1.20 -11.88 -2.50
CA HIS A 94 -0.56 -10.86 -1.69
C HIS A 94 0.68 -11.43 -1.00
N TYR A 95 1.79 -10.75 -1.15
CA TYR A 95 3.06 -11.14 -0.52
C TYR A 95 3.58 -10.04 0.40
N SER A 96 4.17 -10.43 1.51
CA SER A 96 5.03 -9.59 2.33
C SER A 96 6.43 -10.16 2.26
N ILE A 97 7.40 -9.35 1.86
CA ILE A 97 8.78 -9.79 1.64
C ILE A 97 9.72 -8.83 2.38
N ASP A 98 10.55 -9.39 3.25
CA ASP A 98 11.60 -8.65 3.91
C ASP A 98 12.87 -8.69 3.06
N TYR A 99 13.48 -7.55 2.87
CA TYR A 99 14.75 -7.43 2.14
C TYR A 99 15.87 -6.94 3.05
N LYS A 100 17.09 -7.38 2.74
CA LYS A 100 18.32 -6.84 3.33
C LYS A 100 19.20 -6.29 2.22
N ARG A 101 19.81 -5.12 2.47
CA ARG A 101 20.82 -4.56 1.57
C ARG A 101 22.18 -5.17 1.89
N VAL A 102 22.85 -5.73 0.88
CA VAL A 102 24.22 -6.25 0.95
C VAL A 102 24.94 -5.83 -0.33
N ASP A 103 26.05 -5.09 -0.19
CA ASP A 103 26.86 -4.63 -1.32
C ASP A 103 26.03 -3.96 -2.44
N ASN A 104 25.13 -3.05 -2.06
CA ASN A 104 24.20 -2.35 -2.94
C ASN A 104 23.13 -3.22 -3.63
N LEU A 105 22.98 -4.48 -3.22
CA LEU A 105 21.93 -5.38 -3.68
C LEU A 105 20.87 -5.61 -2.60
N TRP A 106 19.61 -5.58 -2.99
CA TRP A 106 18.50 -5.96 -2.12
C TRP A 106 18.26 -7.47 -2.21
N ILE A 107 18.57 -8.17 -1.13
CA ILE A 107 18.44 -9.63 -1.04
C ILE A 107 17.19 -9.97 -0.21
N PRO A 108 16.23 -10.73 -0.76
CA PRO A 108 15.08 -11.16 0.00
C PRO A 108 15.50 -12.13 1.11
N LEU A 109 15.02 -11.90 2.33
CA LEU A 109 15.30 -12.74 3.50
C LEU A 109 14.15 -13.70 3.77
N ASN A 110 12.96 -13.15 3.92
CA ASN A 110 11.75 -13.87 4.26
C ASN A 110 10.62 -13.45 3.34
N ALA A 111 9.70 -14.36 3.09
CA ALA A 111 8.47 -14.04 2.39
C ALA A 111 7.29 -14.78 3.00
N CYS A 112 6.16 -14.09 3.05
CA CYS A 112 4.89 -14.65 3.44
C CYS A 112 3.82 -14.35 2.39
N GLU A 113 2.95 -15.30 2.13
CA GLU A 113 1.73 -15.14 1.33
C GLU A 113 0.55 -14.98 2.26
N GLY A 114 -0.22 -13.91 2.08
CA GLY A 114 -1.49 -13.69 2.77
C GLY A 114 -2.57 -14.59 2.21
N ILE A 115 -3.23 -15.38 3.05
CA ILE A 115 -4.25 -16.35 2.66
C ILE A 115 -5.63 -15.85 3.10
N HIS A 116 -6.57 -15.86 2.16
CA HIS A 116 -7.99 -15.60 2.37
C HIS A 116 -8.78 -16.90 2.27
N GLU A 117 -9.84 -17.00 3.03
CA GLU A 117 -10.81 -18.09 2.90
C GLU A 117 -11.91 -17.76 1.89
N THR A 118 -12.12 -16.48 1.59
CA THR A 118 -13.12 -16.03 0.61
C THR A 118 -12.53 -14.92 -0.27
N ASP A 119 -12.82 -14.96 -1.56
CA ASP A 119 -12.31 -14.02 -2.56
C ASP A 119 -12.76 -12.57 -2.39
N ASP A 120 -13.76 -12.31 -1.57
CA ASP A 120 -14.46 -11.03 -1.53
C ASP A 120 -13.80 -9.97 -0.62
N ASN A 121 -12.82 -10.32 0.20
CA ASN A 121 -12.26 -9.39 1.18
C ASN A 121 -10.74 -9.46 1.29
N LEU A 122 -10.04 -8.99 0.27
CA LEU A 122 -8.57 -8.92 0.21
C LEU A 122 -7.95 -7.89 1.17
N ILE A 123 -8.73 -7.26 2.05
CA ILE A 123 -8.24 -6.26 3.00
C ILE A 123 -7.68 -6.90 4.27
N LYS A 124 -8.20 -8.07 4.64
CA LYS A 124 -7.75 -8.81 5.83
C LYS A 124 -7.41 -10.24 5.44
N PHE A 125 -6.26 -10.71 5.94
CA PHE A 125 -5.81 -12.08 5.74
C PHE A 125 -6.14 -12.92 6.97
N ASN A 126 -6.61 -14.15 6.77
CA ASN A 126 -6.92 -15.07 7.85
C ASN A 126 -5.64 -15.59 8.51
N HIS A 127 -4.64 -15.85 7.70
CA HIS A 127 -3.31 -16.25 8.16
C HIS A 127 -2.26 -15.93 7.09
N TRP A 128 -0.99 -16.00 7.49
CA TRP A 128 0.16 -15.83 6.64
C TRP A 128 0.91 -17.14 6.50
N ARG A 129 1.19 -17.54 5.28
CA ARG A 129 1.96 -18.76 4.97
C ARG A 129 3.37 -18.37 4.57
N ILE A 130 4.37 -18.92 5.27
CA ILE A 130 5.78 -18.76 4.90
C ILE A 130 6.02 -19.46 3.56
N ILE A 131 6.69 -18.78 2.66
CA ILE A 131 7.03 -19.26 1.32
C ILE A 131 8.49 -18.97 0.99
N ASN A 132 9.02 -19.60 -0.05
CA ASN A 132 10.27 -19.13 -0.64
C ASN A 132 10.03 -17.77 -1.30
N PRO A 133 10.92 -16.77 -1.08
CA PRO A 133 10.75 -15.46 -1.68
C PRO A 133 10.64 -15.55 -3.20
N PRO A 134 9.51 -15.11 -3.80
CA PRO A 134 9.44 -14.97 -5.24
C PRO A 134 10.36 -13.83 -5.70
N TYR A 135 10.85 -13.94 -6.92
CA TYR A 135 11.67 -12.88 -7.50
C TYR A 135 10.77 -11.75 -8.01
N PHE A 136 11.06 -10.53 -7.58
CA PHE A 136 10.45 -9.30 -8.10
C PHE A 136 11.54 -8.30 -8.47
N ASN A 137 11.33 -7.60 -9.57
CA ASN A 137 12.10 -6.39 -9.87
C ASN A 137 11.64 -5.28 -8.92
N LEU A 138 12.53 -4.80 -8.09
CA LEU A 138 12.26 -3.63 -7.28
C LEU A 138 12.27 -2.37 -8.18
N PRO A 139 11.46 -1.35 -7.89
CA PRO A 139 11.52 -0.07 -8.58
C PRO A 139 12.90 0.56 -8.47
N ASP A 140 13.36 1.26 -9.52
CA ASP A 140 14.71 1.85 -9.58
C ASP A 140 15.00 2.76 -8.38
N TRP A 141 14.05 3.56 -7.94
CA TRP A 141 14.21 4.45 -6.80
C TRP A 141 14.49 3.73 -5.46
N VAL A 142 14.17 2.42 -5.35
CA VAL A 142 14.51 1.63 -4.15
C VAL A 142 16.02 1.43 -4.05
N HIS A 143 16.71 1.39 -5.18
CA HIS A 143 18.17 1.22 -5.22
C HIS A 143 18.91 2.48 -4.78
N ASP A 144 18.25 3.65 -4.82
CA ASP A 144 18.80 4.94 -4.41
C ASP A 144 18.66 5.20 -2.90
N ILE A 145 17.94 4.32 -2.17
CA ILE A 145 17.76 4.46 -0.72
C ILE A 145 19.07 4.09 -0.01
N ASP A 146 19.73 5.07 0.59
CA ASP A 146 20.88 4.87 1.48
C ASP A 146 20.40 4.65 2.93
N VAL A 147 20.48 3.41 3.39
CA VAL A 147 20.15 2.99 4.75
C VAL A 147 21.26 2.17 5.39
#